data_128dbe0976eebba36c59be1ac572acca
#
_entry.id   128dbe0976eebba36c59be1ac572acca
#
_cell.length_a   1.000
_cell.length_b   1.000
_cell.length_c   1.000
_cell.angle_alpha   90.00
_cell.angle_beta   90.00
_cell.angle_gamma   90.00
#
_symmetry.space_group_name_H-M   'P 1'
#
loop_
_entity.id
_entity.type
_entity.pdbx_description
1 polymer ?
#
loop_
_entity_poly.entity_id
_entity_poly.type
_entity_poly.pdbx_seq_one_letter_code
_entity_poly.pdbx_strand_id
1 'polypeptide(L)'
;MKITVYLGSSFGNGPIYKENIIELGHWLAKQKHQLIYGGSKDGLMGVLADTVLADGGEVYGIIPLDFKKREKAHLHLTDLTLVADMDERKRLLMDNGELFLAFPGGPGTLEEIVQAFSWARHWAAS
;
A
#
# COMPACT_ATOMS: atom_id res chain seq x y z
N MET A 1 13.10 -1.09 -6.97
CA MET A 1 12.79 0.08 -6.11
C MET A 1 11.61 -0.26 -5.21
N LYS A 2 11.64 0.22 -4.01
CA LYS A 2 10.53 0.05 -3.06
C LYS A 2 9.52 1.17 -3.24
N ILE A 3 8.30 0.82 -3.61
CA ILE A 3 7.23 1.78 -3.89
C ILE A 3 6.10 1.60 -2.88
N THR A 4 5.85 2.64 -2.09
CA THR A 4 4.72 2.67 -1.16
C THR A 4 3.49 3.19 -1.90
N VAL A 5 2.41 2.41 -1.87
CA VAL A 5 1.15 2.78 -2.50
C VAL A 5 0.08 3.02 -1.44
N TYR A 6 -0.49 4.22 -1.44
CA TYR A 6 -1.58 4.60 -0.56
C TYR A 6 -2.89 4.51 -1.32
N LEU A 7 -3.80 3.71 -0.82
CA LEU A 7 -5.13 3.58 -1.39
C LEU A 7 -6.13 3.11 -0.32
N GLY A 8 -7.41 3.36 -0.58
CA GLY A 8 -8.46 2.92 0.32
C GLY A 8 -8.71 1.42 0.22
N SER A 9 -9.34 0.85 1.25
CA SER A 9 -9.74 -0.56 1.26
C SER A 9 -11.00 -0.83 0.44
N SER A 10 -11.80 0.19 0.14
CA SER A 10 -13.00 0.06 -0.68
C SER A 10 -12.67 0.04 -2.17
N PHE A 11 -13.66 -0.33 -3.01
CA PHE A 11 -13.47 -0.36 -4.45
C PHE A 11 -13.58 1.01 -5.13
N GLY A 12 -13.77 2.09 -4.37
CA GLY A 12 -13.88 3.44 -4.92
C GLY A 12 -15.20 3.66 -5.64
N ASN A 13 -15.22 4.57 -6.62
CA ASN A 13 -16.42 5.03 -7.29
C ASN A 13 -16.66 4.38 -8.65
N GLY A 14 -16.28 3.12 -8.83
CA GLY A 14 -16.60 2.40 -10.04
C GLY A 14 -15.49 1.47 -10.53
N PRO A 15 -15.77 0.71 -11.61
CA PRO A 15 -14.85 -0.32 -12.09
C PRO A 15 -13.53 0.23 -12.66
N ILE A 16 -13.49 1.50 -13.05
CA ILE A 16 -12.27 2.09 -13.61
C ILE A 16 -11.14 2.13 -12.57
N TYR A 17 -11.47 2.34 -11.31
CA TYR A 17 -10.44 2.32 -10.25
C TYR A 17 -9.81 0.95 -10.11
N LYS A 18 -10.62 -0.10 -10.18
CA LYS A 18 -10.13 -1.46 -10.12
C LYS A 18 -9.22 -1.78 -11.30
N GLU A 19 -9.61 -1.38 -12.50
CA GLU A 19 -8.81 -1.57 -13.71
C GLU A 19 -7.46 -0.86 -13.60
N ASN A 20 -7.45 0.37 -13.13
CA ASN A 20 -6.22 1.14 -12.93
C ASN A 20 -5.29 0.49 -11.90
N ILE A 21 -5.85 -0.07 -10.84
CA ILE A 21 -5.08 -0.76 -9.81
C ILE A 21 -4.48 -2.05 -10.35
N ILE A 22 -5.22 -2.79 -11.16
CA ILE A 22 -4.72 -4.00 -11.81
C ILE A 22 -3.56 -3.66 -12.74
N GLU A 23 -3.69 -2.61 -13.55
CA GLU A 23 -2.59 -2.15 -14.41
C GLU A 23 -1.37 -1.74 -13.61
N LEU A 24 -1.57 -1.03 -12.49
CA LEU A 24 -0.47 -0.66 -11.60
C LEU A 24 0.23 -1.91 -11.06
N GLY A 25 -0.54 -2.91 -10.62
CA GLY A 25 0.01 -4.15 -10.09
C GLY A 25 0.88 -4.88 -11.11
N HIS A 26 0.40 -5.00 -12.34
CA HIS A 26 1.17 -5.60 -13.43
C HIS A 26 2.46 -4.83 -13.71
N TRP A 27 2.38 -3.50 -13.74
CA TRP A 27 3.53 -2.65 -13.97
C TRP A 27 4.59 -2.81 -12.86
N LEU A 28 4.15 -2.81 -11.61
CA LEU A 28 5.06 -2.99 -10.47
C LEU A 28 5.84 -4.30 -10.58
N ALA A 29 5.14 -5.38 -10.85
CA ALA A 29 5.78 -6.70 -10.97
C ALA A 29 6.69 -6.78 -12.19
N LYS A 30 6.24 -6.26 -13.34
CA LYS A 30 7.02 -6.27 -14.57
C LYS A 30 8.34 -5.50 -14.45
N GLN A 31 8.31 -4.37 -13.75
CA GLN A 31 9.49 -3.54 -13.52
C GLN A 31 10.31 -4.00 -12.31
N LYS A 32 9.93 -5.09 -11.68
CA LYS A 32 10.61 -5.67 -10.51
C LYS A 32 10.69 -4.72 -9.32
N HIS A 33 9.67 -3.88 -9.15
CA HIS A 33 9.52 -3.04 -7.97
C HIS A 33 8.88 -3.82 -6.83
N GLN A 34 9.28 -3.52 -5.60
CA GLN A 34 8.64 -4.08 -4.42
C GLN A 34 7.48 -3.17 -4.01
N LEU A 35 6.30 -3.76 -3.82
CA LEU A 35 5.14 -3.04 -3.32
C LEU A 35 5.15 -3.00 -1.80
N ILE A 36 4.99 -1.81 -1.23
CA ILE A 36 4.78 -1.61 0.20
C ILE A 36 3.41 -0.96 0.38
N TYR A 37 2.56 -1.55 1.21
CA TYR A 37 1.20 -1.04 1.38
C TYR A 37 0.63 -1.41 2.76
N GLY A 38 -0.64 -1.11 2.96
CA GLY A 38 -1.30 -1.27 4.25
C GLY A 38 -1.65 -2.68 4.69
N GLY A 39 -1.33 -3.70 3.92
CA GLY A 39 -1.44 -5.10 4.36
C GLY A 39 -2.81 -5.74 4.29
N SER A 40 -3.86 -5.03 3.84
CA SER A 40 -5.21 -5.56 3.78
C SER A 40 -5.41 -6.50 2.59
N LYS A 41 -6.28 -7.51 2.78
CA LYS A 41 -6.75 -8.38 1.70
C LYS A 41 -8.00 -7.85 1.01
N ASP A 42 -8.62 -6.79 1.56
CA ASP A 42 -9.93 -6.30 1.12
C ASP A 42 -9.83 -5.18 0.10
N GLY A 43 -10.88 -5.03 -0.71
CA GLY A 43 -11.02 -3.92 -1.64
C GLY A 43 -9.88 -3.79 -2.63
N LEU A 44 -9.56 -2.55 -2.98
CA LEU A 44 -8.50 -2.25 -3.94
C LEU A 44 -7.11 -2.64 -3.43
N MET A 45 -6.90 -2.60 -2.12
CA MET A 45 -5.64 -3.06 -1.53
C MET A 45 -5.39 -4.53 -1.84
N GLY A 46 -6.41 -5.37 -1.63
CA GLY A 46 -6.30 -6.80 -1.93
C GLY A 46 -6.09 -7.06 -3.41
N VAL A 47 -6.80 -6.33 -4.27
CA VAL A 47 -6.65 -6.45 -5.72
C VAL A 47 -5.23 -6.12 -6.15
N LEU A 48 -4.65 -5.04 -5.62
CA LEU A 48 -3.28 -4.65 -5.95
C LEU A 48 -2.27 -5.70 -5.52
N ALA A 49 -2.36 -6.15 -4.27
CA ALA A 49 -1.45 -7.15 -3.73
C ALA A 49 -1.53 -8.47 -4.52
N ASP A 50 -2.76 -8.95 -4.78
CA ASP A 50 -2.96 -10.19 -5.51
C ASP A 50 -2.43 -10.10 -6.94
N THR A 51 -2.59 -8.96 -7.60
CA THR A 51 -2.09 -8.77 -8.96
C THR A 51 -0.57 -8.84 -9.00
N VAL A 52 0.11 -8.15 -8.09
CA VAL A 52 1.58 -8.18 -8.02
C VAL A 52 2.09 -9.58 -7.73
N LEU A 53 1.47 -10.29 -6.77
CA LEU A 53 1.86 -11.65 -6.41
C LEU A 53 1.62 -12.64 -7.55
N ALA A 54 0.50 -12.51 -8.26
CA ALA A 54 0.19 -13.38 -9.39
C ALA A 54 1.22 -13.28 -10.51
N ASP A 55 1.82 -12.11 -10.67
CA ASP A 55 2.88 -11.87 -11.66
C ASP A 55 4.29 -12.18 -11.13
N GLY A 56 4.39 -12.78 -9.96
CA GLY A 56 5.67 -13.17 -9.36
C GLY A 56 6.41 -12.03 -8.66
N GLY A 57 5.74 -10.92 -8.39
CA GLY A 57 6.35 -9.78 -7.70
C GLY A 57 6.36 -9.93 -6.18
N GLU A 58 7.00 -8.98 -5.51
CA GLU A 58 7.11 -8.95 -4.07
C GLU A 58 6.19 -7.92 -3.46
N VAL A 59 5.50 -8.29 -2.38
CA VAL A 59 4.57 -7.42 -1.67
C VAL A 59 4.85 -7.46 -0.17
N TYR A 60 5.02 -6.30 0.43
CA TYR A 60 5.27 -6.11 1.84
C TYR A 60 4.12 -5.33 2.46
N GLY A 61 3.43 -5.94 3.42
CA GLY A 61 2.31 -5.32 4.10
C GLY A 61 2.67 -4.87 5.50
N ILE A 62 2.09 -3.76 5.94
CA ILE A 62 2.24 -3.23 7.30
C ILE A 62 0.85 -3.01 7.87
N ILE A 63 0.47 -3.76 8.90
CA ILE A 63 -0.90 -3.75 9.42
C ILE A 63 -0.90 -3.73 10.94
N PRO A 64 -1.81 -2.95 11.57
CA PRO A 64 -1.98 -2.98 13.02
C PRO A 64 -2.52 -4.33 13.49
N LEU A 65 -2.13 -4.75 14.69
CA LEU A 65 -2.54 -6.01 15.31
C LEU A 65 -4.05 -6.18 15.35
N ASP A 66 -4.80 -5.11 15.63
CA ASP A 66 -6.26 -5.17 15.70
C ASP A 66 -6.89 -5.57 14.37
N PHE A 67 -6.32 -5.12 13.27
CA PHE A 67 -6.81 -5.49 11.93
C PHE A 67 -6.55 -6.95 11.61
N LYS A 68 -5.44 -7.51 12.11
CA LYS A 68 -5.17 -8.94 11.96
C LYS A 68 -6.20 -9.76 12.71
N LYS A 69 -6.54 -9.34 13.93
CA LYS A 69 -7.56 -10.03 14.73
C LYS A 69 -8.94 -10.02 14.09
N ARG A 70 -9.21 -9.05 13.21
CA ARG A 70 -10.46 -8.97 12.44
C ARG A 70 -10.38 -9.70 11.10
N GLU A 71 -9.33 -10.47 10.89
CA GLU A 71 -9.10 -11.25 9.67
C GLU A 71 -9.04 -10.40 8.39
N LYS A 72 -8.62 -9.15 8.52
CA LYS A 72 -8.46 -8.25 7.36
C LYS A 72 -7.07 -8.32 6.74
N ALA A 73 -6.12 -8.94 7.40
CA ALA A 73 -4.76 -9.04 6.92
C ALA A 73 -4.65 -10.01 5.73
N HIS A 74 -3.85 -9.63 4.75
CA HIS A 74 -3.50 -10.54 3.67
C HIS A 74 -2.42 -11.51 4.15
N LEU A 75 -2.69 -12.81 4.11
CA LEU A 75 -1.82 -13.83 4.69
C LEU A 75 -0.83 -14.45 3.70
N HIS A 76 -0.88 -14.05 2.43
CA HIS A 76 -0.04 -14.64 1.37
C HIS A 76 0.98 -13.65 0.81
N LEU A 77 1.27 -12.57 1.52
CA LEU A 77 2.27 -11.59 1.12
C LEU A 77 3.69 -12.16 1.23
N THR A 78 4.62 -11.51 0.54
CA THR A 78 6.04 -11.82 0.71
C THR A 78 6.45 -11.67 2.17
N ASP A 79 6.00 -10.58 2.81
CA ASP A 79 6.16 -10.38 4.24
C ASP A 79 5.05 -9.49 4.79
N LEU A 80 4.63 -9.74 6.03
CA LEU A 80 3.62 -8.94 6.72
C LEU A 80 4.19 -8.50 8.07
N THR A 81 4.32 -7.18 8.24
CA THR A 81 4.79 -6.59 9.49
C THR A 81 3.60 -6.15 10.33
N LEU A 82 3.55 -6.62 11.57
CA LEU A 82 2.52 -6.23 12.53
C LEU A 82 3.03 -5.07 13.37
N VAL A 83 2.20 -4.05 13.51
CA VAL A 83 2.53 -2.87 14.31
C VAL A 83 1.50 -2.65 15.41
N ALA A 84 1.89 -1.88 16.44
CA ALA A 84 1.03 -1.67 17.59
C ALA A 84 -0.15 -0.74 17.29
N ASP A 85 0.05 0.29 16.48
CA ASP A 85 -0.95 1.32 16.21
C ASP A 85 -0.78 1.93 14.81
N MET A 86 -1.68 2.87 14.49
CA MET A 86 -1.69 3.53 13.18
C MET A 86 -0.51 4.50 13.00
N ASP A 87 0.01 5.07 14.07
CA ASP A 87 1.15 5.99 13.99
C ASP A 87 2.42 5.25 13.57
N GLU A 88 2.65 4.09 14.17
CA GLU A 88 3.76 3.22 13.79
C GLU A 88 3.62 2.74 12.35
N ARG A 89 2.39 2.40 11.93
CA ARG A 89 2.11 1.99 10.55
C ARG A 89 2.48 3.09 9.56
N LYS A 90 2.02 4.32 9.82
CA LYS A 90 2.32 5.47 8.95
C LYS A 90 3.82 5.70 8.83
N ARG A 91 4.53 5.64 9.94
CA ARG A 91 5.98 5.82 9.95
C ARG A 91 6.69 4.77 9.12
N LEU A 92 6.35 3.49 9.29
CA LEU A 92 6.99 2.42 8.52
C LEU A 92 6.67 2.48 7.04
N LEU A 93 5.44 2.86 6.67
CA LEU A 93 5.08 3.05 5.27
C LEU A 93 5.93 4.14 4.61
N MET A 94 6.21 5.22 5.34
CA MET A 94 7.07 6.30 4.85
C MET A 94 8.54 5.91 4.81
N ASP A 95 9.02 5.26 5.87
CA ASP A 95 10.45 4.95 5.99
C ASP A 95 10.92 3.89 5.01
N ASN A 96 10.05 2.96 4.64
CA ASN A 96 10.42 1.85 3.77
C ASN A 96 10.30 2.15 2.28
N GLY A 97 9.49 3.15 1.90
CA GLY A 97 9.28 3.48 0.49
C GLY A 97 10.31 4.46 -0.04
N GLU A 98 10.72 4.25 -1.27
CA GLU A 98 11.59 5.18 -2.01
C GLU A 98 10.77 6.10 -2.92
N LEU A 99 9.63 5.62 -3.40
CA LEU A 99 8.66 6.37 -4.18
C LEU A 99 7.28 6.18 -3.58
N PHE A 100 6.46 7.22 -3.63
CA PHE A 100 5.12 7.19 -3.04
C PHE A 100 4.08 7.45 -4.11
N LEU A 101 3.15 6.51 -4.27
CA LEU A 101 2.02 6.64 -5.17
C LEU A 101 0.73 6.65 -4.36
N ALA A 102 -0.24 7.46 -4.79
CA ALA A 102 -1.49 7.59 -4.06
C ALA A 102 -2.69 7.54 -5.00
N PHE A 103 -3.69 6.78 -4.59
CA PHE A 103 -4.95 6.69 -5.30
C PHE A 103 -6.08 7.15 -4.40
N PRO A 104 -7.03 7.97 -4.91
CA PRO A 104 -8.14 8.41 -4.09
C PRO A 104 -8.97 7.22 -3.63
N GLY A 105 -9.25 7.16 -2.33
CA GLY A 105 -9.98 6.05 -1.73
C GLY A 105 -10.61 6.41 -0.40
N GLY A 106 -10.60 7.68 -0.02
CA GLY A 106 -11.24 8.14 1.20
C GLY A 106 -10.38 9.11 1.99
N PRO A 107 -10.91 9.65 3.10
CA PRO A 107 -10.22 10.66 3.90
C PRO A 107 -8.87 10.20 4.46
N GLY A 108 -8.79 8.92 4.88
CA GLY A 108 -7.53 8.38 5.41
C GLY A 108 -6.42 8.35 4.38
N THR A 109 -6.76 8.01 3.13
CA THR A 109 -5.80 8.01 2.03
C THR A 109 -5.27 9.42 1.74
N LEU A 110 -6.16 10.42 1.77
CA LEU A 110 -5.75 11.81 1.57
C LEU A 110 -4.77 12.28 2.64
N GLU A 111 -5.01 11.92 3.89
CA GLU A 111 -4.10 12.24 4.99
C GLU A 111 -2.71 11.63 4.77
N GLU A 112 -2.65 10.37 4.37
CA GLU A 112 -1.40 9.68 4.09
C GLU A 112 -0.63 10.32 2.95
N ILE A 113 -1.31 10.77 1.90
CA ILE A 113 -0.71 11.50 0.79
C ILE A 113 -0.02 12.78 1.29
N VAL A 114 -0.72 13.56 2.09
CA VAL A 114 -0.18 14.82 2.62
C VAL A 114 1.05 14.57 3.46
N GLN A 115 1.02 13.55 4.32
CA GLN A 115 2.18 13.18 5.14
C GLN A 115 3.37 12.73 4.29
N ALA A 116 3.12 11.90 3.28
CA ALA A 116 4.17 11.44 2.39
C ALA A 116 4.84 12.59 1.64
N PHE A 117 4.06 13.56 1.18
CA PHE A 117 4.60 14.77 0.53
C PHE A 117 5.48 15.58 1.47
N SER A 118 5.03 15.79 2.69
CA SER A 118 5.82 16.53 3.68
C SER A 118 7.15 15.83 3.95
N TRP A 119 7.13 14.53 4.06
CA TRP A 119 8.30 13.71 4.31
C TRP A 119 9.29 13.77 3.13
N ALA A 120 8.79 13.61 1.91
CA ALA A 120 9.61 13.66 0.70
C ALA A 120 10.27 15.05 0.52
N ARG A 121 9.53 16.11 0.82
CA ARG A 121 10.09 17.49 0.78
C ARG A 121 11.22 17.67 1.78
N HIS A 122 11.06 17.13 2.98
CA HIS A 122 12.10 17.19 4.00
C HIS A 122 13.37 16.48 3.55
N TRP A 123 13.22 15.34 2.93
CA TRP A 123 14.32 14.56 2.38
C TRP A 123 15.04 15.30 1.25
N ALA A 124 14.30 15.89 0.34
CA ALA A 124 14.86 16.64 -0.77
C ALA A 124 15.61 17.91 -0.32
N ALA A 125 15.25 18.45 0.84
CA ALA A 125 15.89 19.62 1.40
C ALA A 125 17.18 19.29 2.16
N SER A 126 17.37 18.05 2.52
CA SER A 126 18.56 17.62 3.24
C SER A 126 19.62 17.06 2.31
#